data_92a3ae40402bf38d861a39d6263ea1ba
#
_entry.id   92a3ae40402bf38d861a39d6263ea1ba
#
_cell.length_a   1.000
_cell.length_b   1.000
_cell.length_c   1.000
_cell.angle_alpha   90.00
_cell.angle_beta   90.00
_cell.angle_gamma   90.00
#
_symmetry.space_group_name_H-M   'P 1'
#
loop_
_entity.id
_entity.type
_entity.pdbx_description
1 polymer ?
#
loop_
_entity_poly.entity_id
_entity_poly.type
_entity_poly.pdbx_seq_one_letter_code
_entity_poly.pdbx_strand_id
1 'polypeptide(L)'
;MTRHAEKDTAITGIGMSDVSRGASKSALALTVDAALEAIADAGLTRAEIDGIATWPGERADGSGFSPVGCASLQDALRLKVNWYAGGGEAPGQYGAVFNAIGAIAAGLCRNVLIFRSMYEATARKTAFANSLLRPGERQAGPFAWYAPYY
;
A
#
# COMPACT_ATOMS: atom_id res chain seq x y z
N MET A 1 -13.67 6.06 33.80
CA MET A 1 -14.17 5.63 32.46
C MET A 1 -12.96 5.40 31.60
N THR A 2 -12.80 4.19 31.02
CA THR A 2 -11.71 3.90 30.09
C THR A 2 -11.98 4.68 28.79
N ARG A 3 -11.06 5.56 28.38
CA ARG A 3 -11.14 6.26 27.09
C ARG A 3 -10.74 5.30 26.00
N HIS A 4 -11.61 5.10 25.01
CA HIS A 4 -11.36 4.24 23.87
C HIS A 4 -10.79 5.09 22.72
N ALA A 5 -9.60 4.74 22.24
CA ALA A 5 -8.86 5.51 21.24
C ALA A 5 -9.60 5.69 19.92
N GLU A 6 -10.44 4.73 19.54
CA GLU A 6 -11.25 4.80 18.32
C GLU A 6 -12.29 5.94 18.32
N LYS A 7 -12.63 6.48 19.48
CA LYS A 7 -13.57 7.61 19.59
C LYS A 7 -12.92 8.96 19.24
N ASP A 8 -11.61 8.99 19.17
CA ASP A 8 -10.83 10.19 18.85
C ASP A 8 -10.28 10.16 17.41
N THR A 9 -10.67 9.16 16.65
CA THR A 9 -10.23 8.98 15.26
C THR A 9 -11.43 8.85 14.32
N ALA A 10 -11.24 9.20 13.06
CA ALA A 10 -12.25 9.08 12.01
C ALA A 10 -11.59 8.67 10.67
N ILE A 11 -12.35 7.97 9.84
CA ILE A 11 -12.03 7.81 8.42
C ILE A 11 -12.58 9.05 7.73
N THR A 12 -11.71 9.87 7.16
CA THR A 12 -12.06 11.18 6.61
C THR A 12 -12.07 11.21 5.09
N GLY A 13 -11.48 10.21 4.43
CA GLY A 13 -11.46 10.11 2.98
C GLY A 13 -11.27 8.68 2.51
N ILE A 14 -11.82 8.39 1.34
CA ILE A 14 -11.71 7.12 0.65
C ILE A 14 -11.29 7.36 -0.82
N GLY A 15 -10.60 6.38 -1.40
CA GLY A 15 -10.22 6.43 -2.81
C GLY A 15 -10.02 5.03 -3.37
N MET A 16 -10.33 4.86 -4.64
CA MET A 16 -10.22 3.60 -5.34
C MET A 16 -9.75 3.82 -6.77
N SER A 17 -8.75 3.06 -7.20
CA SER A 17 -8.35 3.05 -8.60
C SER A 17 -9.32 2.28 -9.48
N ASP A 18 -9.16 2.42 -10.80
CA ASP A 18 -9.88 1.58 -11.76
C ASP A 18 -9.66 0.10 -11.47
N VAL A 19 -10.76 -0.67 -11.50
CA VAL A 19 -10.75 -2.11 -11.30
C VAL A 19 -10.84 -2.80 -12.67
N SER A 20 -9.82 -3.56 -13.04
CA SER A 20 -9.80 -4.27 -14.31
C SER A 20 -9.09 -5.63 -14.21
N ARG A 21 -9.40 -6.54 -15.14
CA ARG A 21 -8.72 -7.85 -15.28
C ARG A 21 -7.42 -7.80 -16.09
N GLY A 22 -6.99 -6.64 -16.50
CA GLY A 22 -5.78 -6.42 -17.29
C GLY A 22 -5.47 -4.94 -17.30
N ALA A 23 -4.87 -4.46 -16.22
CA ALA A 23 -4.53 -3.05 -16.07
C ALA A 23 -3.45 -2.65 -17.07
N SER A 24 -3.62 -1.48 -17.70
CA SER A 24 -2.60 -0.83 -18.52
C SER A 24 -1.58 -0.07 -17.68
N LYS A 25 -1.98 0.36 -16.49
CA LYS A 25 -1.12 1.02 -15.50
C LYS A 25 -0.42 -0.02 -14.62
N SER A 26 0.75 0.33 -14.07
CA SER A 26 1.43 -0.49 -13.08
C SER A 26 0.65 -0.53 -11.76
N ALA A 27 0.93 -1.53 -10.92
CA ALA A 27 0.34 -1.62 -9.59
C ALA A 27 0.61 -0.37 -8.75
N LEU A 28 1.83 0.17 -8.83
CA LEU A 28 2.20 1.40 -8.13
C LEU A 28 1.38 2.59 -8.63
N ALA A 29 1.22 2.76 -9.95
CA ALA A 29 0.43 3.86 -10.50
C ALA A 29 -1.03 3.80 -10.06
N LEU A 30 -1.66 2.61 -10.09
CA LEU A 30 -3.01 2.42 -9.58
C LEU A 30 -3.14 2.74 -8.09
N THR A 31 -2.14 2.34 -7.30
CA THR A 31 -2.13 2.64 -5.86
C THR A 31 -1.95 4.14 -5.59
N VAL A 32 -1.13 4.82 -6.40
CA VAL A 32 -0.97 6.29 -6.34
C VAL A 32 -2.28 7.00 -6.69
N ASP A 33 -2.99 6.57 -7.76
CA ASP A 33 -4.27 7.15 -8.14
C ASP A 33 -5.28 7.07 -6.98
N ALA A 34 -5.46 5.88 -6.39
CA ALA A 34 -6.36 5.68 -5.26
C ALA A 34 -5.95 6.49 -4.02
N ALA A 35 -4.65 6.58 -3.74
CA ALA A 35 -4.14 7.34 -2.61
C ALA A 35 -4.38 8.84 -2.77
N LEU A 36 -4.17 9.38 -3.97
CA LEU A 36 -4.42 10.79 -4.26
C LEU A 36 -5.92 11.13 -4.17
N GLU A 37 -6.79 10.23 -4.63
CA GLU A 37 -8.23 10.38 -4.49
C GLU A 37 -8.63 10.40 -3.00
N ALA A 38 -8.14 9.46 -2.18
CA ALA A 38 -8.44 9.42 -0.75
C ALA A 38 -7.95 10.69 -0.01
N ILE A 39 -6.77 11.19 -0.35
CA ILE A 39 -6.22 12.42 0.24
C ILE A 39 -7.09 13.63 -0.14
N ALA A 40 -7.52 13.70 -1.40
CA ALA A 40 -8.38 14.78 -1.87
C ALA A 40 -9.78 14.71 -1.24
N ASP A 41 -10.37 13.51 -1.13
CA ASP A 41 -11.68 13.29 -0.49
C ASP A 41 -11.66 13.69 0.99
N ALA A 42 -10.53 13.46 1.67
CA ALA A 42 -10.31 13.92 3.04
C ALA A 42 -10.14 15.45 3.16
N GLY A 43 -10.05 16.18 2.06
CA GLY A 43 -9.73 17.60 2.06
C GLY A 43 -8.31 17.92 2.50
N LEU A 44 -7.40 16.94 2.41
CA LEU A 44 -6.01 17.06 2.83
C LEU A 44 -5.06 17.23 1.64
N THR A 45 -3.86 17.63 1.94
CA THR A 45 -2.71 17.64 1.03
C THR A 45 -1.75 16.50 1.35
N ARG A 46 -0.89 16.13 0.40
CA ARG A 46 0.17 15.14 0.64
C ARG A 46 1.11 15.51 1.78
N ALA A 47 1.34 16.80 2.00
CA ALA A 47 2.21 17.30 3.06
C ALA A 47 1.64 17.08 4.47
N GLU A 48 0.34 16.87 4.59
CA GLU A 48 -0.35 16.63 5.85
C GLU A 48 -0.41 15.14 6.22
N ILE A 49 -0.04 14.23 5.30
CA ILE A 49 0.04 12.80 5.58
C ILE A 49 1.38 12.53 6.28
N ASP A 50 1.31 12.14 7.54
CA ASP A 50 2.46 11.88 8.41
C ASP A 50 2.53 10.44 8.93
N GLY A 51 1.58 9.59 8.50
CA GLY A 51 1.59 8.15 8.73
C GLY A 51 1.15 7.38 7.49
N ILE A 52 1.64 6.14 7.34
CA ILE A 52 1.25 5.24 6.24
C ILE A 52 1.17 3.80 6.73
N ALA A 53 0.14 3.07 6.31
CA ALA A 53 -0.03 1.68 6.68
C ALA A 53 -0.60 0.82 5.55
N THR A 54 -0.23 -0.45 5.54
CA THR A 54 -0.80 -1.47 4.63
C THR A 54 -0.73 -2.85 5.27
N TRP A 55 -1.50 -3.78 4.74
CA TRP A 55 -1.41 -5.20 5.05
C TRP A 55 -1.41 -6.00 3.72
N PRO A 56 -0.61 -7.03 3.61
CA PRO A 56 0.40 -7.59 4.52
C PRO A 56 1.79 -6.95 4.41
N GLY A 57 1.91 -5.81 3.80
CA GLY A 57 3.17 -5.23 3.36
C GLY A 57 3.46 -5.60 1.90
N GLU A 58 4.63 -5.22 1.40
CA GLU A 58 5.03 -5.54 0.04
C GLU A 58 5.38 -7.01 -0.11
N ARG A 59 4.85 -7.64 -1.17
CA ARG A 59 5.19 -9.01 -1.56
C ARG A 59 5.81 -9.00 -2.95
N ALA A 60 7.09 -9.28 -2.99
CA ALA A 60 7.86 -9.34 -4.24
C ALA A 60 7.81 -10.72 -4.94
N ASP A 61 6.86 -11.58 -4.56
CA ASP A 61 6.73 -12.96 -5.05
C ASP A 61 6.13 -13.07 -6.47
N GLY A 62 5.81 -11.96 -7.09
CA GLY A 62 5.22 -11.92 -8.43
C GLY A 62 3.75 -12.33 -8.50
N SER A 63 3.12 -12.67 -7.39
CA SER A 63 1.70 -13.07 -7.34
C SER A 63 0.74 -11.91 -7.66
N GLY A 64 1.19 -10.67 -7.47
CA GLY A 64 0.34 -9.49 -7.55
C GLY A 64 -0.54 -9.27 -6.31
N PHE A 65 -0.37 -10.11 -5.29
CA PHE A 65 -1.01 -9.94 -4.00
C PHE A 65 -0.16 -9.00 -3.15
N SER A 66 -0.61 -7.76 -2.96
CA SER A 66 0.11 -6.70 -2.25
C SER A 66 1.48 -6.33 -2.88
N PRO A 67 1.54 -5.98 -4.18
CA PRO A 67 2.80 -5.70 -4.86
C PRO A 67 3.39 -4.32 -4.53
N VAL A 68 2.70 -3.51 -3.73
CA VAL A 68 3.13 -2.16 -3.31
C VAL A 68 3.17 -2.09 -1.80
N GLY A 69 4.31 -1.73 -1.25
CA GLY A 69 4.55 -1.52 0.16
C GLY A 69 4.53 -0.04 0.57
N CYS A 70 4.67 0.20 1.88
CA CYS A 70 4.70 1.56 2.42
C CYS A 70 5.85 2.38 1.81
N ALA A 71 7.05 1.81 1.69
CA ALA A 71 8.22 2.51 1.16
C ALA A 71 8.02 2.94 -0.30
N SER A 72 7.51 2.04 -1.14
CA SER A 72 7.25 2.30 -2.56
C SER A 72 6.22 3.43 -2.76
N LEU A 73 5.13 3.42 -1.98
CA LEU A 73 4.10 4.45 -2.07
C LEU A 73 4.56 5.77 -1.45
N GLN A 74 5.27 5.72 -0.33
CA GLN A 74 5.88 6.89 0.32
C GLN A 74 6.80 7.64 -0.64
N ASP A 75 7.68 6.91 -1.35
CA ASP A 75 8.60 7.51 -2.31
C ASP A 75 7.84 8.12 -3.50
N ALA A 76 6.90 7.39 -4.10
CA ALA A 76 6.11 7.84 -5.23
C ALA A 76 5.32 9.13 -4.93
N LEU A 77 4.74 9.24 -3.74
CA LEU A 77 3.99 10.41 -3.28
C LEU A 77 4.86 11.49 -2.64
N ARG A 78 6.14 11.21 -2.39
CA ARG A 78 7.10 12.06 -1.66
C ARG A 78 6.58 12.46 -0.27
N LEU A 79 6.03 11.48 0.47
CA LEU A 79 5.52 11.70 1.82
C LEU A 79 6.67 11.79 2.83
N LYS A 80 6.49 12.65 3.82
CA LYS A 80 7.36 12.75 5.00
C LYS A 80 6.63 12.16 6.19
N VAL A 81 6.74 10.85 6.38
CA VAL A 81 6.01 10.15 7.44
C VAL A 81 6.84 10.04 8.72
N ASN A 82 6.17 10.19 9.87
CA ASN A 82 6.73 9.96 11.19
C ASN A 82 6.50 8.51 11.65
N TRP A 83 5.52 7.84 11.06
CA TRP A 83 5.14 6.49 11.42
C TRP A 83 4.71 5.68 10.19
N TYR A 84 5.07 4.40 10.17
CA TYR A 84 4.58 3.47 9.16
C TYR A 84 4.38 2.06 9.74
N ALA A 85 3.46 1.30 9.17
CA ALA A 85 3.25 -0.11 9.47
C ALA A 85 2.90 -0.89 8.21
N GLY A 86 3.61 -1.99 8.04
CA GLY A 86 3.32 -2.99 7.00
C GLY A 86 3.78 -4.34 7.53
N GLY A 87 2.88 -5.29 7.65
CA GLY A 87 3.27 -6.59 8.18
C GLY A 87 2.22 -7.66 7.96
N GLY A 88 2.68 -8.93 7.83
CA GLY A 88 1.84 -10.07 7.50
C GLY A 88 1.07 -10.66 8.69
N GLU A 89 1.55 -10.46 9.92
CA GLU A 89 0.95 -11.03 11.13
C GLU A 89 0.00 -10.04 11.82
N ALA A 90 -1.05 -9.67 11.13
CA ALA A 90 -2.11 -8.82 11.65
C ALA A 90 -3.45 -9.38 11.19
N PRO A 91 -4.57 -9.03 11.85
CA PRO A 91 -5.90 -9.49 11.44
C PRO A 91 -6.34 -8.84 10.12
N GLY A 92 -5.60 -9.11 9.04
CA GLY A 92 -5.84 -8.59 7.71
C GLY A 92 -5.74 -7.06 7.63
N GLN A 93 -6.50 -6.47 6.71
CA GLN A 93 -6.50 -5.02 6.51
C GLN A 93 -7.02 -4.27 7.76
N TYR A 94 -7.89 -4.87 8.55
CA TYR A 94 -8.33 -4.29 9.83
C TYR A 94 -7.19 -4.09 10.82
N GLY A 95 -6.16 -4.95 10.79
CA GLY A 95 -4.96 -4.75 11.59
C GLY A 95 -4.22 -3.47 11.26
N ALA A 96 -4.17 -3.07 9.97
CA ALA A 96 -3.60 -1.79 9.58
C ALA A 96 -4.42 -0.61 10.15
N VAL A 97 -5.75 -0.72 10.19
CA VAL A 97 -6.63 0.30 10.78
C VAL A 97 -6.41 0.40 12.30
N PHE A 98 -6.38 -0.73 13.02
CA PHE A 98 -6.14 -0.73 14.47
C PHE A 98 -4.76 -0.18 14.82
N ASN A 99 -3.73 -0.53 14.05
CA ASN A 99 -2.39 0.00 14.24
C ASN A 99 -2.35 1.52 14.03
N ALA A 100 -3.07 2.03 13.02
CA ALA A 100 -3.18 3.46 12.76
C ALA A 100 -3.88 4.21 13.90
N ILE A 101 -5.00 3.67 14.42
CA ILE A 101 -5.71 4.21 15.59
C ILE A 101 -4.75 4.27 16.78
N GLY A 102 -4.01 3.20 17.05
CA GLY A 102 -3.03 3.15 18.13
C GLY A 102 -1.90 4.18 17.96
N ALA A 103 -1.40 4.34 16.74
CA ALA A 103 -0.35 5.32 16.44
C ALA A 103 -0.82 6.77 16.63
N ILE A 104 -2.03 7.09 16.19
CA ILE A 104 -2.66 8.41 16.41
C ILE A 104 -2.87 8.66 17.90
N ALA A 105 -3.42 7.68 18.62
CA ALA A 105 -3.65 7.78 20.06
C ALA A 105 -2.36 7.96 20.86
N ALA A 106 -1.26 7.37 20.39
CA ALA A 106 0.07 7.52 20.98
C ALA A 106 0.79 8.82 20.56
N GLY A 107 0.19 9.63 19.69
CA GLY A 107 0.79 10.88 19.19
C GLY A 107 1.97 10.69 18.24
N LEU A 108 2.10 9.51 17.62
CA LEU A 108 3.18 9.21 16.65
C LEU A 108 2.91 9.84 15.28
N CYS A 109 1.66 10.02 14.93
CA CYS A 109 1.19 10.65 13.70
C CYS A 109 -0.22 11.21 13.89
N ARG A 110 -0.69 11.99 12.93
CA ARG A 110 -2.02 12.60 12.96
C ARG A 110 -2.91 12.13 11.82
N ASN A 111 -2.37 12.06 10.61
CA ASN A 111 -3.10 11.68 9.41
C ASN A 111 -2.43 10.46 8.77
N VAL A 112 -3.11 9.33 8.81
CA VAL A 112 -2.58 8.05 8.30
C VAL A 112 -3.25 7.68 7.00
N LEU A 113 -2.46 7.50 5.94
CA LEU A 113 -2.91 6.90 4.70
C LEU A 113 -2.84 5.37 4.85
N ILE A 114 -4.00 4.72 4.81
CA ILE A 114 -4.09 3.25 4.86
C ILE A 114 -4.48 2.77 3.47
N PHE A 115 -3.72 1.85 2.90
CA PHE A 115 -3.98 1.38 1.55
C PHE A 115 -3.88 -0.14 1.40
N ARG A 116 -4.44 -0.63 0.31
CA ARG A 116 -4.34 -2.01 -0.14
C ARG A 116 -4.07 -2.03 -1.64
N SER A 117 -3.05 -2.76 -2.07
CA SER A 117 -2.74 -2.98 -3.47
C SER A 117 -3.06 -4.43 -3.87
N MET A 118 -3.77 -4.61 -4.98
CA MET A 118 -4.14 -5.91 -5.55
C MET A 118 -3.95 -5.86 -7.06
N TYR A 119 -3.14 -6.78 -7.61
CA TYR A 119 -2.76 -6.78 -9.03
C TYR A 119 -2.71 -8.19 -9.64
N GLU A 120 -3.36 -9.15 -8.99
CA GLU A 120 -3.22 -10.59 -9.27
C GLU A 120 -3.61 -10.98 -10.70
N ALA A 121 -4.71 -10.44 -11.23
CA ALA A 121 -5.17 -10.79 -12.58
C ALA A 121 -4.16 -10.39 -13.66
N THR A 122 -3.53 -9.23 -13.52
CA THR A 122 -2.50 -8.75 -14.44
C THR A 122 -1.18 -9.50 -14.22
N ALA A 123 -0.79 -9.73 -12.95
CA ALA A 123 0.41 -10.49 -12.61
C ALA A 123 0.36 -11.91 -13.18
N ARG A 124 -0.78 -12.60 -13.10
CA ARG A 124 -0.96 -13.94 -13.72
C ARG A 124 -0.75 -13.93 -15.22
N LYS A 125 -1.28 -12.93 -15.92
CA LYS A 125 -1.07 -12.78 -17.38
C LYS A 125 0.41 -12.56 -17.70
N THR A 126 1.08 -11.69 -16.94
CA THR A 126 2.50 -11.40 -17.11
C THR A 126 3.35 -12.62 -16.77
N ALA A 127 3.05 -13.33 -15.69
CA ALA A 127 3.75 -14.56 -15.31
C ALA A 127 3.61 -15.64 -16.38
N PHE A 128 2.40 -15.82 -16.93
CA PHE A 128 2.17 -16.75 -18.05
C PHE A 128 2.98 -16.35 -19.30
N ALA A 129 2.92 -15.06 -19.69
CA ALA A 129 3.70 -14.56 -20.83
C ALA A 129 5.21 -14.76 -20.60
N ASN A 130 5.72 -14.43 -19.39
CA ASN A 130 7.13 -14.63 -19.04
C ASN A 130 7.54 -16.11 -19.01
N SER A 131 6.63 -17.04 -18.70
CA SER A 131 6.93 -18.48 -18.72
C SER A 131 7.20 -19.00 -20.12
N LEU A 132 6.72 -18.32 -21.14
CA LEU A 132 6.96 -18.64 -22.55
C LEU A 132 8.29 -18.05 -23.06
N LEU A 133 8.93 -17.17 -22.32
CA LEU A 133 10.22 -16.56 -22.68
C LEU A 133 11.39 -17.42 -22.21
N ARG A 134 12.54 -17.30 -22.91
CA ARG A 134 13.79 -17.93 -22.50
C ARG A 134 14.31 -17.31 -21.19
N PRO A 135 15.10 -18.03 -20.38
CA PRO A 135 15.55 -17.52 -19.07
C PRO A 135 16.22 -16.14 -19.09
N GLY A 136 16.93 -15.76 -20.16
CA GLY A 136 17.57 -14.44 -20.30
C GLY A 136 16.64 -13.32 -20.80
N GLU A 137 15.41 -13.65 -21.23
CA GLU A 137 14.44 -12.70 -21.78
C GLU A 137 13.38 -12.29 -20.76
N ARG A 138 13.41 -12.90 -19.56
CA ARG A 138 12.43 -12.61 -18.50
C ARG A 138 12.68 -11.25 -17.90
N GLN A 139 11.63 -10.43 -17.85
CA GLN A 139 11.72 -9.15 -17.14
C GLN A 139 11.84 -9.38 -15.64
N ALA A 140 12.93 -8.89 -15.07
CA ALA A 140 13.05 -8.75 -13.63
C ALA A 140 12.15 -7.60 -13.14
N GLY A 141 11.47 -7.79 -12.01
CA GLY A 141 10.74 -6.69 -11.38
C GLY A 141 11.68 -5.55 -10.96
N PRO A 142 11.16 -4.33 -10.78
CA PRO A 142 11.97 -3.14 -10.48
C PRO A 142 12.82 -3.27 -9.20
N PHE A 143 12.46 -4.16 -8.30
CA PHE A 143 13.20 -4.47 -7.07
C PHE A 143 13.82 -5.87 -7.06
N ALA A 144 13.99 -6.50 -8.21
CA ALA A 144 14.60 -7.84 -8.30
C ALA A 144 16.05 -7.89 -7.79
N TRP A 145 16.72 -6.75 -7.66
CA TRP A 145 18.03 -6.60 -7.05
C TRP A 145 17.98 -6.68 -5.50
N TYR A 146 16.81 -6.44 -4.92
CA TYR A 146 16.56 -6.57 -3.48
C TYR A 146 15.99 -7.96 -3.20
N ALA A 147 16.81 -8.98 -3.42
CA ALA A 147 16.46 -10.32 -2.95
C ALA A 147 16.62 -10.33 -1.42
N PRO A 148 15.53 -10.60 -0.66
CA PRO A 148 15.69 -10.75 0.78
C PRO A 148 16.64 -11.91 1.06
N TYR A 149 17.62 -11.67 1.89
CA TYR A 149 18.50 -12.70 2.43
C TYR A 149 17.73 -13.46 3.53
N TYR A 150 16.83 -14.35 3.14
CA TYR A 150 16.15 -15.30 4.04
C TYR A 150 16.32 -16.71 3.52
#